data_a5e15fb4bc4e3844fc6b3d0664b03348
#
_entry.id   a5e15fb4bc4e3844fc6b3d0664b03348
#
_cell.length_a   1.000
_cell.length_b   1.000
_cell.length_c   1.000
_cell.angle_alpha   90.00
_cell.angle_beta   90.00
_cell.angle_gamma   90.00
#
_symmetry.space_group_name_H-M   'P 1'
#
loop_
_entity.id
_entity.type
_entity.pdbx_description
1 polymer ?
#
loop_
_entity_poly.entity_id
_entity_poly.type
_entity_poly.pdbx_seq_one_letter_code
_entity_poly.pdbx_strand_id
1 'polypeptide(L)'
;MKRMLKGTLLATALGMALATGPALADIKIGVVLSLTGPASGLGIPVNTGFALWPDNIAGEKITFITLDDGSDPARAQKNAEKLITEDKVDLIIGSSTTTPAIAMGEVAAAGKTVQLAAAPAEFPEGKGSWTFRLPQSTSVMAGGVIEHMKANGVKSFAFIGYNDAYGDLWLRDLSRLAEQAGIKITTAERYARADTSVTAQALKAIGTKPDAILIVASGSGAAMPHTTVVDRGFKGKVYQTHSAASRDLIRLGGKAVEGSFVVSGLAVLPEGLPADHPSKKLATDFVNAYEAKNGPGTRNQFAAHAYDAYLVLDKVVPVAMKTAKPGTPEFRTALKDALENYGSIPVTQGVLTYTKDDHFGFDDKAQMMLTIKDGAYAAAK
;
A
#
# COMPACT_ATOMS: atom_id res chain seq x y z
N MET A 1 46.91 -74.60 -40.35
CA MET A 1 45.92 -73.76 -41.09
C MET A 1 44.90 -73.26 -40.10
N LYS A 2 45.04 -72.01 -39.59
CA LYS A 2 44.08 -71.34 -38.64
C LYS A 2 43.61 -70.10 -39.34
N ARG A 3 42.33 -70.00 -39.64
CA ARG A 3 41.69 -68.83 -40.15
C ARG A 3 41.22 -67.98 -38.98
N MET A 4 41.71 -66.74 -38.86
CA MET A 4 41.26 -65.74 -37.92
C MET A 4 40.04 -65.03 -38.52
N LEU A 5 38.91 -65.08 -37.83
CA LEU A 5 37.74 -64.19 -38.05
C LEU A 5 37.95 -62.85 -37.32
N LYS A 6 37.97 -61.78 -38.08
CA LYS A 6 37.92 -60.46 -37.58
C LYS A 6 36.43 -60.03 -37.36
N GLY A 7 35.99 -59.96 -36.15
CA GLY A 7 34.69 -59.39 -35.84
C GLY A 7 34.78 -57.86 -35.68
N THR A 8 34.02 -57.15 -36.49
CA THR A 8 33.87 -55.69 -36.43
C THR A 8 32.75 -55.33 -35.41
N LEU A 9 33.10 -54.77 -34.27
CA LEU A 9 32.10 -54.18 -33.35
C LEU A 9 31.68 -52.81 -33.89
N LEU A 10 30.42 -52.69 -34.29
CA LEU A 10 29.77 -51.43 -34.62
C LEU A 10 29.21 -50.86 -33.31
N ALA A 11 29.88 -49.84 -32.72
CA ALA A 11 29.40 -49.11 -31.56
C ALA A 11 28.37 -48.08 -32.01
N THR A 12 27.08 -48.34 -31.79
CA THR A 12 25.98 -47.37 -31.98
C THR A 12 25.95 -46.43 -30.80
N ALA A 13 26.52 -45.22 -30.94
CA ALA A 13 26.38 -44.14 -29.99
C ALA A 13 24.97 -43.54 -30.13
N LEU A 14 24.06 -43.94 -29.23
CA LEU A 14 22.74 -43.35 -29.11
C LEU A 14 22.88 -42.01 -28.36
N GLY A 15 22.95 -40.91 -29.13
CA GLY A 15 22.94 -39.57 -28.60
C GLY A 15 21.61 -39.26 -27.93
N MET A 16 21.53 -39.30 -26.58
CA MET A 16 20.45 -38.68 -25.81
C MET A 16 20.56 -37.17 -25.99
N ALA A 17 19.79 -36.62 -26.91
CA ALA A 17 19.47 -35.19 -26.91
C ALA A 17 18.62 -34.94 -25.67
N LEU A 18 19.24 -34.46 -24.57
CA LEU A 18 18.55 -33.85 -23.47
C LEU A 18 17.83 -32.64 -24.05
N ALA A 19 16.52 -32.75 -24.26
CA ALA A 19 15.65 -31.62 -24.50
C ALA A 19 15.67 -30.79 -23.22
N THR A 20 16.59 -29.84 -23.15
CA THR A 20 16.50 -28.76 -22.17
C THR A 20 15.31 -27.92 -22.57
N GLY A 21 14.12 -28.26 -22.06
CA GLY A 21 13.01 -27.32 -22.05
C GLY A 21 13.50 -25.99 -21.49
N PRO A 22 12.93 -24.85 -21.92
CA PRO A 22 13.28 -23.58 -21.34
C PRO A 22 13.12 -23.71 -19.81
N ALA A 23 14.22 -23.53 -19.08
CA ALA A 23 14.14 -23.42 -17.61
C ALA A 23 13.24 -22.25 -17.33
N LEU A 24 12.05 -22.51 -16.76
CA LEU A 24 11.16 -21.49 -16.24
C LEU A 24 11.95 -20.72 -15.18
N ALA A 25 12.10 -19.42 -15.34
CA ALA A 25 12.82 -18.59 -14.38
C ALA A 25 11.80 -18.10 -13.35
N ASP A 26 11.94 -18.52 -12.08
CA ASP A 26 11.09 -18.03 -11.01
C ASP A 26 11.13 -16.49 -10.94
N ILE A 27 9.97 -15.85 -10.83
CA ILE A 27 9.88 -14.43 -10.47
C ILE A 27 10.08 -14.34 -8.96
N LYS A 28 11.23 -13.82 -8.54
CA LYS A 28 11.54 -13.62 -7.14
C LYS A 28 11.08 -12.27 -6.64
N ILE A 29 10.20 -12.24 -5.67
CA ILE A 29 9.64 -11.03 -5.08
C ILE A 29 10.11 -10.92 -3.63
N GLY A 30 10.89 -9.87 -3.34
CA GLY A 30 11.23 -9.50 -1.98
C GLY A 30 10.08 -8.74 -1.32
N VAL A 31 9.71 -9.10 -0.11
CA VAL A 31 8.64 -8.42 0.64
C VAL A 31 9.21 -7.92 1.97
N VAL A 32 9.11 -6.62 2.21
CA VAL A 32 9.52 -6.02 3.49
C VAL A 32 8.33 -5.26 4.06
N LEU A 33 7.86 -5.68 5.22
CA LEU A 33 6.66 -5.12 5.87
C LEU A 33 6.89 -4.94 7.37
N SER A 34 6.14 -4.01 7.95
CA SER A 34 6.08 -3.85 9.41
C SER A 34 5.20 -4.96 10.00
N LEU A 35 5.74 -6.18 10.16
CA LEU A 35 5.01 -7.33 10.73
C LEU A 35 4.99 -7.29 12.25
N THR A 36 5.95 -6.58 12.84
CA THR A 36 6.03 -6.29 14.28
C THR A 36 6.16 -4.79 14.52
N GLY A 37 6.14 -4.37 15.80
CA GLY A 37 6.26 -2.95 16.18
C GLY A 37 4.95 -2.16 16.04
N PRO A 38 5.01 -0.82 16.22
CA PRO A 38 3.81 0.04 16.31
C PRO A 38 2.94 0.08 15.05
N ALA A 39 3.48 -0.31 13.89
CA ALA A 39 2.76 -0.30 12.63
C ALA A 39 2.36 -1.70 12.13
N SER A 40 2.44 -2.73 12.96
CA SER A 40 2.07 -4.12 12.59
C SER A 40 0.63 -4.26 12.10
N GLY A 41 -0.28 -3.41 12.59
CA GLY A 41 -1.66 -3.32 12.09
C GLY A 41 -1.79 -2.90 10.62
N LEU A 42 -0.73 -2.42 9.98
CA LEU A 42 -0.65 -2.14 8.55
C LEU A 42 0.01 -3.30 7.78
N GLY A 43 1.16 -3.76 8.27
CA GLY A 43 1.96 -4.79 7.59
C GLY A 43 1.33 -6.17 7.58
N ILE A 44 0.72 -6.60 8.68
CA ILE A 44 0.06 -7.92 8.77
C ILE A 44 -1.05 -8.05 7.72
N PRO A 45 -2.00 -7.10 7.55
CA PRO A 45 -3.01 -7.20 6.49
C PRO A 45 -2.42 -7.23 5.07
N VAL A 46 -1.37 -6.44 4.78
CA VAL A 46 -0.67 -6.52 3.48
C VAL A 46 -0.14 -7.93 3.27
N ASN A 47 0.53 -8.50 4.28
CA ASN A 47 1.08 -9.86 4.19
C ASN A 47 0.00 -10.92 3.97
N THR A 48 -1.16 -10.80 4.61
CA THR A 48 -2.28 -11.74 4.40
C THR A 48 -2.91 -11.60 3.02
N GLY A 49 -2.81 -10.44 2.39
CA GLY A 49 -3.30 -10.20 1.02
C GLY A 49 -2.56 -11.04 -0.03
N PHE A 50 -1.29 -11.35 0.16
CA PHE A 50 -0.53 -12.23 -0.75
C PHE A 50 -1.09 -13.65 -0.84
N ALA A 51 -1.84 -14.12 0.16
CA ALA A 51 -2.49 -15.42 0.11
C ALA A 51 -3.61 -15.53 -0.94
N LEU A 52 -3.97 -14.43 -1.60
CA LEU A 52 -4.92 -14.39 -2.72
C LEU A 52 -4.25 -14.43 -4.09
N TRP A 53 -2.91 -14.40 -4.14
CA TRP A 53 -2.18 -14.47 -5.40
C TRP A 53 -2.19 -15.90 -5.95
N PRO A 54 -2.17 -16.07 -7.27
CA PRO A 54 -1.88 -17.37 -7.88
C PRO A 54 -0.40 -17.73 -7.68
N ASP A 55 -0.05 -18.97 -7.93
CA ASP A 55 1.33 -19.47 -7.80
C ASP A 55 2.25 -19.01 -8.94
N ASN A 56 1.71 -18.41 -10.01
CA ASN A 56 2.45 -17.96 -11.18
C ASN A 56 1.88 -16.69 -11.79
N ILE A 57 2.72 -15.95 -12.53
CA ILE A 57 2.35 -14.84 -13.43
C ILE A 57 2.98 -15.12 -14.78
N ALA A 58 2.20 -15.04 -15.85
CA ALA A 58 2.65 -15.29 -17.22
C ALA A 58 3.32 -16.67 -17.43
N GLY A 59 2.95 -17.66 -16.64
CA GLY A 59 3.52 -19.01 -16.67
C GLY A 59 4.78 -19.19 -15.82
N GLU A 60 5.41 -18.11 -15.34
CA GLU A 60 6.57 -18.17 -14.46
C GLU A 60 6.12 -18.27 -12.99
N LYS A 61 6.74 -19.16 -12.23
CA LYS A 61 6.45 -19.37 -10.81
C LYS A 61 6.83 -18.14 -9.99
N ILE A 62 6.02 -17.79 -9.00
CA ILE A 62 6.30 -16.72 -8.04
C ILE A 62 6.94 -17.30 -6.79
N THR A 63 8.02 -16.66 -6.34
CA THR A 63 8.67 -16.99 -5.08
C THR A 63 8.78 -15.74 -4.21
N PHE A 64 8.19 -15.75 -3.01
CA PHE A 64 8.27 -14.65 -2.05
C PHE A 64 9.38 -14.88 -1.02
N ILE A 65 10.14 -13.81 -0.73
CA ILE A 65 11.08 -13.74 0.40
C ILE A 65 10.60 -12.60 1.29
N THR A 66 9.99 -12.93 2.44
CA THR A 66 9.38 -11.95 3.34
C THR A 66 10.27 -11.68 4.54
N LEU A 67 10.52 -10.39 4.82
CA LEU A 67 11.30 -9.90 5.94
C LEU A 67 10.51 -8.86 6.74
N ASP A 68 10.65 -8.90 8.06
CA ASP A 68 10.02 -7.93 8.98
C ASP A 68 10.95 -6.74 9.20
N ASP A 69 10.44 -5.53 8.97
CA ASP A 69 11.18 -4.30 9.29
C ASP A 69 11.00 -3.82 10.74
N GLY A 70 10.06 -4.40 11.48
CA GLY A 70 9.80 -4.01 12.87
C GLY A 70 9.30 -2.56 13.03
N SER A 71 8.79 -1.95 11.96
CA SER A 71 8.42 -0.52 11.87
C SER A 71 9.64 0.42 11.97
N ASP A 72 10.84 -0.07 11.67
CA ASP A 72 12.11 0.65 11.74
C ASP A 72 12.70 0.89 10.34
N PRO A 73 13.01 2.15 9.95
CA PRO A 73 13.48 2.48 8.62
C PRO A 73 14.90 1.94 8.33
N ALA A 74 15.79 1.87 9.32
CA ALA A 74 17.14 1.34 9.11
C ALA A 74 17.12 -0.17 8.86
N ARG A 75 16.21 -0.88 9.57
CA ARG A 75 15.98 -2.31 9.34
C ARG A 75 15.33 -2.57 7.99
N ALA A 76 14.38 -1.73 7.56
CA ALA A 76 13.77 -1.80 6.24
C ALA A 76 14.82 -1.61 5.13
N GLN A 77 15.71 -0.62 5.28
CA GLN A 77 16.82 -0.38 4.36
C GLN A 77 17.74 -1.61 4.26
N LYS A 78 18.19 -2.14 5.39
CA LYS A 78 19.06 -3.34 5.43
C LYS A 78 18.41 -4.56 4.81
N ASN A 79 17.11 -4.76 5.06
CA ASN A 79 16.33 -5.85 4.47
C ASN A 79 16.25 -5.70 2.93
N ALA A 80 16.01 -4.48 2.42
CA ALA A 80 16.00 -4.22 0.98
C ALA A 80 17.38 -4.46 0.34
N GLU A 81 18.47 -4.02 0.99
CA GLU A 81 19.85 -4.28 0.55
C GLU A 81 20.08 -5.79 0.40
N LYS A 82 19.75 -6.58 1.43
CA LYS A 82 19.88 -8.04 1.40
C LYS A 82 19.10 -8.66 0.23
N LEU A 83 17.83 -8.33 0.10
CA LEU A 83 16.96 -8.87 -0.96
C LEU A 83 17.53 -8.58 -2.37
N ILE A 84 18.04 -7.38 -2.59
CA ILE A 84 18.54 -6.94 -3.91
C ILE A 84 19.94 -7.51 -4.18
N THR A 85 20.84 -7.47 -3.20
CA THR A 85 22.26 -7.80 -3.42
C THR A 85 22.61 -9.26 -3.19
N GLU A 86 21.95 -9.93 -2.23
CA GLU A 86 22.21 -11.34 -1.89
C GLU A 86 21.18 -12.27 -2.52
N ASP A 87 19.87 -12.02 -2.28
CA ASP A 87 18.79 -12.89 -2.73
C ASP A 87 18.46 -12.69 -4.23
N LYS A 88 18.93 -11.57 -4.85
CA LYS A 88 18.78 -11.24 -6.28
C LYS A 88 17.31 -11.26 -6.72
N VAL A 89 16.44 -10.60 -5.95
CA VAL A 89 15.02 -10.50 -6.28
C VAL A 89 14.79 -9.63 -7.53
N ASP A 90 13.72 -9.89 -8.26
CA ASP A 90 13.33 -9.14 -9.47
C ASP A 90 12.68 -7.80 -9.13
N LEU A 91 11.93 -7.75 -8.03
CA LEU A 91 11.31 -6.55 -7.49
C LEU A 91 11.14 -6.69 -5.98
N ILE A 92 10.88 -5.56 -5.31
CA ILE A 92 10.53 -5.54 -3.89
C ILE A 92 9.13 -4.92 -3.68
N ILE A 93 8.37 -5.43 -2.71
CA ILE A 93 7.09 -4.88 -2.28
C ILE A 93 7.20 -4.42 -0.83
N GLY A 94 6.75 -3.21 -0.55
CA GLY A 94 6.75 -2.62 0.80
C GLY A 94 7.58 -1.32 0.87
N SER A 95 7.87 -0.77 2.05
CA SER A 95 7.25 -1.12 3.32
C SER A 95 5.77 -0.69 3.40
N SER A 96 5.10 -1.12 4.47
CA SER A 96 3.72 -0.71 4.77
C SER A 96 3.61 0.62 5.52
N THR A 97 4.74 1.30 5.78
CA THR A 97 4.81 2.61 6.43
C THR A 97 5.72 3.55 5.66
N THR A 98 5.41 4.86 5.71
CA THR A 98 6.03 5.86 4.82
C THR A 98 7.54 5.99 5.01
N THR A 99 8.02 6.19 6.25
CA THR A 99 9.45 6.36 6.50
C THR A 99 10.29 5.14 6.13
N PRO A 100 9.92 3.90 6.52
CA PRO A 100 10.56 2.68 6.03
C PRO A 100 10.48 2.51 4.50
N ALA A 101 9.36 2.85 3.86
CA ALA A 101 9.22 2.75 2.41
C ALA A 101 10.16 3.72 1.67
N ILE A 102 10.38 4.93 2.20
CA ILE A 102 11.36 5.88 1.66
C ILE A 102 12.77 5.32 1.77
N ALA A 103 13.15 4.77 2.93
CA ALA A 103 14.47 4.17 3.13
C ALA A 103 14.74 3.00 2.17
N MET A 104 13.72 2.15 1.93
CA MET A 104 13.80 1.10 0.92
C MET A 104 13.95 1.65 -0.51
N GLY A 105 13.25 2.75 -0.84
CA GLY A 105 13.26 3.34 -2.18
C GLY A 105 14.63 3.89 -2.58
N GLU A 106 15.43 4.37 -1.62
CA GLU A 106 16.81 4.78 -1.89
C GLU A 106 17.67 3.58 -2.31
N VAL A 107 17.51 2.44 -1.64
CA VAL A 107 18.18 1.18 -2.00
C VAL A 107 17.69 0.63 -3.34
N ALA A 108 16.39 0.67 -3.57
CA ALA A 108 15.76 0.23 -4.82
C ALA A 108 16.31 1.01 -6.02
N ALA A 109 16.44 2.32 -5.89
CA ALA A 109 17.00 3.18 -6.93
C ALA A 109 18.50 2.88 -7.17
N ALA A 110 19.30 2.72 -6.11
CA ALA A 110 20.71 2.36 -6.22
C ALA A 110 20.91 0.98 -6.89
N GLY A 111 20.07 0.01 -6.54
CA GLY A 111 20.08 -1.36 -7.08
C GLY A 111 19.33 -1.54 -8.39
N LYS A 112 18.78 -0.48 -8.98
CA LYS A 112 17.92 -0.52 -10.20
C LYS A 112 16.88 -1.62 -10.11
N THR A 113 16.14 -1.67 -9.01
CA THR A 113 15.12 -2.67 -8.71
C THR A 113 13.80 -1.96 -8.42
N VAL A 114 12.73 -2.38 -9.08
CA VAL A 114 11.40 -1.82 -8.85
C VAL A 114 10.98 -2.06 -7.41
N GLN A 115 10.49 -1.00 -6.76
CA GLN A 115 9.76 -1.07 -5.49
C GLN A 115 8.28 -0.75 -5.76
N LEU A 116 7.39 -1.65 -5.35
CA LEU A 116 5.96 -1.36 -5.18
C LEU A 116 5.72 -1.02 -3.71
N ALA A 117 5.71 0.27 -3.37
CA ALA A 117 5.54 0.73 -2.00
C ALA A 117 4.09 0.58 -1.55
N ALA A 118 3.85 -0.08 -0.41
CA ALA A 118 2.53 -0.19 0.22
C ALA A 118 2.24 0.99 1.19
N ALA A 119 2.88 2.13 0.94
CA ALA A 119 2.75 3.37 1.68
C ALA A 119 2.93 4.58 0.74
N PRO A 120 2.34 5.76 1.05
CA PRO A 120 2.48 6.96 0.23
C PRO A 120 3.87 7.62 0.42
N ALA A 121 4.92 6.94 -0.06
CA ALA A 121 6.29 7.40 0.02
C ALA A 121 6.55 8.48 -1.03
N GLU A 122 6.95 9.67 -0.61
CA GLU A 122 7.40 10.75 -1.49
C GLU A 122 8.91 10.94 -1.37
N PHE A 123 9.53 11.34 -2.47
CA PHE A 123 10.96 11.56 -2.56
C PHE A 123 11.25 12.97 -3.06
N PRO A 124 12.42 13.54 -2.75
CA PRO A 124 12.89 14.76 -3.39
C PRO A 124 12.94 14.61 -4.93
N GLU A 125 12.85 15.71 -5.62
CA GLU A 125 12.93 15.76 -7.08
C GLU A 125 14.15 14.98 -7.61
N GLY A 126 13.95 14.22 -8.68
CA GLY A 126 14.97 13.35 -9.27
C GLY A 126 15.28 12.05 -8.51
N LYS A 127 14.65 11.84 -7.34
CA LYS A 127 14.77 10.60 -6.56
C LYS A 127 13.46 9.80 -6.62
N GLY A 128 13.53 8.52 -6.25
CA GLY A 128 12.34 7.66 -6.20
C GLY A 128 11.85 7.16 -7.56
N SER A 129 12.65 7.30 -8.63
CA SER A 129 12.29 6.87 -10.00
C SER A 129 12.13 5.34 -10.16
N TRP A 130 12.43 4.55 -9.14
CA TRP A 130 12.24 3.11 -9.09
C TRP A 130 11.15 2.68 -8.11
N THR A 131 10.46 3.65 -7.48
CA THR A 131 9.39 3.39 -6.51
C THR A 131 8.03 3.77 -7.10
N PHE A 132 7.14 2.81 -7.22
CA PHE A 132 5.74 2.95 -7.61
C PHE A 132 4.87 2.75 -6.38
N ARG A 133 3.82 3.54 -6.20
CA ARG A 133 2.98 3.52 -4.99
C ARG A 133 1.69 2.76 -5.29
N LEU A 134 1.37 1.83 -4.38
CA LEU A 134 0.10 1.10 -4.42
C LEU A 134 -1.06 1.88 -3.79
N PRO A 135 -0.85 2.68 -2.72
CA PRO A 135 -1.88 3.55 -2.19
C PRO A 135 -1.96 4.88 -2.94
N GLN A 136 -3.08 5.55 -2.78
CA GLN A 136 -3.29 6.92 -3.21
C GLN A 136 -2.30 7.88 -2.52
N SER A 137 -2.03 9.02 -3.17
CA SER A 137 -1.25 10.10 -2.55
C SER A 137 -2.01 10.71 -1.37
N THR A 138 -1.27 11.32 -0.44
CA THR A 138 -1.90 12.08 0.65
C THR A 138 -2.70 13.27 0.13
N SER A 139 -2.32 13.84 -1.02
CA SER A 139 -3.05 14.92 -1.67
C SER A 139 -4.45 14.48 -2.14
N VAL A 140 -4.58 13.32 -2.79
CA VAL A 140 -5.86 12.75 -3.21
C VAL A 140 -6.77 12.52 -2.00
N MET A 141 -6.24 11.89 -0.96
CA MET A 141 -7.00 11.59 0.26
C MET A 141 -7.37 12.85 1.05
N ALA A 142 -6.47 13.83 1.16
CA ALA A 142 -6.74 15.10 1.82
C ALA A 142 -7.77 15.94 1.04
N GLY A 143 -7.78 15.84 -0.29
CA GLY A 143 -8.80 16.44 -1.15
C GLY A 143 -10.20 16.01 -0.75
N GLY A 144 -10.44 14.70 -0.65
CA GLY A 144 -11.73 14.16 -0.21
C GLY A 144 -12.14 14.61 1.20
N VAL A 145 -11.18 14.67 2.12
CA VAL A 145 -11.44 15.20 3.48
C VAL A 145 -11.87 16.66 3.46
N ILE A 146 -11.16 17.51 2.73
CA ILE A 146 -11.43 18.96 2.66
C ILE A 146 -12.76 19.23 1.94
N GLU A 147 -13.05 18.53 0.85
CA GLU A 147 -14.34 18.62 0.15
C GLU A 147 -15.51 18.26 1.07
N HIS A 148 -15.38 17.14 1.81
CA HIS A 148 -16.41 16.72 2.75
C HIS A 148 -16.55 17.69 3.93
N MET A 149 -15.46 18.23 4.47
CA MET A 149 -15.47 19.27 5.49
C MET A 149 -16.25 20.50 5.00
N LYS A 150 -15.94 20.96 3.77
CA LYS A 150 -16.60 22.12 3.14
C LYS A 150 -18.10 21.87 2.96
N ALA A 151 -18.49 20.70 2.43
CA ALA A 151 -19.89 20.32 2.24
C ALA A 151 -20.67 20.25 3.57
N ASN A 152 -19.99 19.91 4.65
CA ASN A 152 -20.55 19.80 6.00
C ASN A 152 -20.42 21.09 6.84
N GLY A 153 -20.08 22.23 6.23
CA GLY A 153 -20.04 23.54 6.86
C GLY A 153 -18.90 23.76 7.85
N VAL A 154 -17.88 22.91 7.86
CA VAL A 154 -16.67 23.06 8.67
C VAL A 154 -15.89 24.28 8.20
N LYS A 155 -15.57 25.20 9.10
CA LYS A 155 -14.79 26.42 8.84
C LYS A 155 -13.39 26.35 9.43
N SER A 156 -13.21 25.46 10.42
CA SER A 156 -11.94 25.29 11.10
C SER A 156 -11.76 23.86 11.59
N PHE A 157 -10.50 23.39 11.58
CA PHE A 157 -10.16 22.12 12.21
C PHE A 157 -8.82 22.18 12.93
N ALA A 158 -8.67 21.32 13.95
CA ALA A 158 -7.38 21.04 14.56
C ALA A 158 -6.81 19.74 14.01
N PHE A 159 -5.50 19.70 13.81
CA PHE A 159 -4.76 18.53 13.41
C PHE A 159 -4.13 17.83 14.63
N ILE A 160 -4.29 16.52 14.75
CA ILE A 160 -3.54 15.69 15.70
C ILE A 160 -2.93 14.53 14.90
N GLY A 161 -1.60 14.47 14.78
CA GLY A 161 -0.97 13.50 13.90
C GLY A 161 0.43 13.05 14.27
N TYR A 162 0.91 12.01 13.63
CA TYR A 162 2.26 11.51 13.84
C TYR A 162 3.33 12.56 13.51
N ASN A 163 4.44 12.51 14.24
CA ASN A 163 5.63 13.34 14.03
C ASN A 163 6.67 12.64 13.11
N ASP A 164 6.19 12.02 12.04
CA ASP A 164 7.00 11.32 11.04
C ASP A 164 6.64 11.77 9.62
N ALA A 165 7.29 11.19 8.61
CA ALA A 165 7.07 11.54 7.21
C ALA A 165 5.59 11.43 6.78
N TYR A 166 4.83 10.46 7.31
CA TYR A 166 3.40 10.35 7.02
C TYR A 166 2.60 11.54 7.52
N GLY A 167 2.83 11.94 8.78
CA GLY A 167 2.18 13.11 9.36
C GLY A 167 2.61 14.42 8.69
N ASP A 168 3.87 14.52 8.22
CA ASP A 168 4.37 15.69 7.51
C ASP A 168 3.72 15.85 6.12
N LEU A 169 3.61 14.76 5.36
CA LEU A 169 2.92 14.75 4.07
C LEU A 169 1.46 15.19 4.21
N TRP A 170 0.74 14.64 5.17
CA TRP A 170 -0.64 15.01 5.43
C TRP A 170 -0.78 16.48 5.84
N LEU A 171 0.06 16.97 6.75
CA LEU A 171 -0.02 18.37 7.20
C LEU A 171 0.28 19.34 6.06
N ARG A 172 1.27 19.04 5.22
CA ARG A 172 1.60 19.82 4.02
C ARG A 172 0.41 19.93 3.07
N ASP A 173 -0.18 18.77 2.69
CA ASP A 173 -1.27 18.73 1.73
C ASP A 173 -2.55 19.36 2.28
N LEU A 174 -2.87 19.09 3.54
CA LEU A 174 -4.00 19.73 4.22
C LEU A 174 -3.83 21.25 4.34
N SER A 175 -2.63 21.75 4.63
CA SER A 175 -2.39 23.18 4.73
C SER A 175 -2.69 23.89 3.40
N ARG A 176 -2.19 23.34 2.32
CA ARG A 176 -2.44 23.86 0.96
C ARG A 176 -3.93 23.80 0.58
N LEU A 177 -4.57 22.64 0.77
CA LEU A 177 -5.96 22.42 0.36
C LEU A 177 -6.96 23.17 1.25
N ALA A 178 -6.71 23.25 2.55
CA ALA A 178 -7.53 24.01 3.50
C ALA A 178 -7.49 25.52 3.21
N GLU A 179 -6.30 26.06 2.89
CA GLU A 179 -6.15 27.45 2.47
C GLU A 179 -6.98 27.77 1.22
N GLN A 180 -6.89 26.90 0.19
CA GLN A 180 -7.68 27.03 -1.04
C GLN A 180 -9.20 26.94 -0.78
N ALA A 181 -9.61 26.14 0.20
CA ALA A 181 -11.02 25.96 0.57
C ALA A 181 -11.54 27.02 1.54
N GLY A 182 -10.68 27.91 2.07
CA GLY A 182 -11.02 28.88 3.09
C GLY A 182 -11.32 28.25 4.47
N ILE A 183 -10.73 27.09 4.76
CA ILE A 183 -10.87 26.37 6.03
C ILE A 183 -9.60 26.59 6.87
N LYS A 184 -9.76 27.04 8.12
CA LYS A 184 -8.63 27.36 9.00
C LYS A 184 -8.12 26.12 9.74
N ILE A 185 -6.81 25.86 9.70
CA ILE A 185 -6.15 24.96 10.65
C ILE A 185 -5.87 25.76 11.93
N THR A 186 -6.48 25.36 13.07
CA THR A 186 -6.39 26.11 14.31
C THR A 186 -5.13 25.77 15.11
N THR A 187 -4.67 24.53 15.05
CA THR A 187 -3.42 24.04 15.61
C THR A 187 -3.00 22.72 14.93
N ALA A 188 -1.71 22.38 14.99
CA ALA A 188 -1.16 21.12 14.53
C ALA A 188 -0.35 20.47 15.65
N GLU A 189 -1.00 19.57 16.36
CA GLU A 189 -0.40 18.81 17.45
C GLU A 189 0.20 17.51 16.96
N ARG A 190 1.38 17.17 17.48
CA ARG A 190 2.17 16.04 17.00
C ARG A 190 2.48 15.06 18.13
N TYR A 191 2.60 13.77 17.80
CA TYR A 191 2.98 12.70 18.73
C TYR A 191 3.71 11.57 18.02
N ALA A 192 4.49 10.78 18.76
CA ALA A 192 5.21 9.63 18.21
C ALA A 192 4.29 8.40 18.10
N ARG A 193 4.57 7.50 17.15
CA ARG A 193 3.82 6.23 17.01
C ARG A 193 3.87 5.36 18.26
N ALA A 194 4.94 5.46 19.04
CA ALA A 194 5.13 4.70 20.27
C ALA A 194 4.49 5.37 21.50
N ASP A 195 3.94 6.58 21.38
CA ASP A 195 3.29 7.26 22.51
C ASP A 195 2.03 6.51 22.93
N THR A 196 1.87 6.37 24.24
CA THR A 196 0.73 5.71 24.87
C THR A 196 -0.32 6.68 25.40
N SER A 197 -0.08 7.99 25.25
CA SER A 197 -1.02 9.05 25.65
C SER A 197 -0.86 10.27 24.74
N VAL A 198 -1.98 10.90 24.40
CA VAL A 198 -2.06 12.15 23.62
C VAL A 198 -2.92 13.18 24.35
N THR A 199 -3.03 13.08 25.67
CA THR A 199 -3.91 13.97 26.47
C THR A 199 -3.54 15.44 26.31
N ALA A 200 -2.26 15.78 26.30
CA ALA A 200 -1.81 17.16 26.14
C ALA A 200 -2.17 17.71 24.74
N GLN A 201 -1.95 16.92 23.70
CA GLN A 201 -2.30 17.27 22.32
C GLN A 201 -3.82 17.45 22.16
N ALA A 202 -4.61 16.53 22.70
CA ALA A 202 -6.07 16.61 22.68
C ALA A 202 -6.61 17.88 23.37
N LEU A 203 -6.11 18.21 24.57
CA LEU A 203 -6.52 19.40 25.29
C LEU A 203 -6.16 20.69 24.55
N LYS A 204 -4.97 20.77 23.93
CA LYS A 204 -4.57 21.91 23.10
C LYS A 204 -5.48 22.04 21.87
N ALA A 205 -5.73 20.93 21.16
CA ALA A 205 -6.61 20.92 20.00
C ALA A 205 -8.03 21.41 20.35
N ILE A 206 -8.64 20.85 21.40
CA ILE A 206 -9.97 21.24 21.90
C ILE A 206 -9.99 22.70 22.35
N GLY A 207 -8.93 23.17 23.02
CA GLY A 207 -8.78 24.53 23.51
C GLY A 207 -8.87 25.60 22.42
N THR A 208 -8.56 25.29 21.18
CA THR A 208 -8.71 26.19 20.02
C THR A 208 -10.15 26.29 19.50
N LYS A 209 -11.08 25.52 20.05
CA LYS A 209 -12.50 25.45 19.69
C LYS A 209 -12.76 25.27 18.20
N PRO A 210 -12.17 24.26 17.55
CA PRO A 210 -12.37 23.99 16.14
C PRO A 210 -13.75 23.35 15.88
N ASP A 211 -14.27 23.48 14.65
CA ASP A 211 -15.50 22.78 14.21
C ASP A 211 -15.25 21.28 14.07
N ALA A 212 -14.01 20.90 13.73
CA ALA A 212 -13.61 19.52 13.56
C ALA A 212 -12.20 19.23 14.11
N ILE A 213 -11.92 17.98 14.42
CA ILE A 213 -10.55 17.47 14.65
C ILE A 213 -10.25 16.40 13.60
N LEU A 214 -9.13 16.56 12.90
CA LEU A 214 -8.60 15.55 12.01
C LEU A 214 -7.45 14.80 12.69
N ILE A 215 -7.59 13.47 12.77
CA ILE A 215 -6.60 12.58 13.33
C ILE A 215 -5.81 11.91 12.20
N VAL A 216 -4.51 12.14 12.17
CA VAL A 216 -3.59 11.62 11.16
C VAL A 216 -2.72 10.53 11.79
N ALA A 217 -3.31 9.35 11.86
CA ALA A 217 -2.74 8.17 12.50
C ALA A 217 -3.12 6.89 11.74
N SER A 218 -2.72 5.74 12.24
CA SER A 218 -2.93 4.47 11.56
C SER A 218 -3.29 3.34 12.51
N GLY A 219 -4.08 2.38 12.00
CA GLY A 219 -4.44 1.16 12.71
C GLY A 219 -4.97 1.42 14.13
N SER A 220 -4.48 0.65 15.10
CA SER A 220 -4.84 0.80 16.51
C SER A 220 -4.42 2.16 17.11
N GLY A 221 -3.34 2.76 16.60
CA GLY A 221 -2.87 4.09 17.04
C GLY A 221 -3.82 5.22 16.70
N ALA A 222 -4.76 5.04 15.76
CA ALA A 222 -5.76 6.03 15.40
C ALA A 222 -6.93 6.12 16.40
N ALA A 223 -7.22 5.04 17.10
CA ALA A 223 -8.30 5.01 18.10
C ALA A 223 -7.97 5.82 19.36
N MET A 224 -6.70 5.82 19.81
CA MET A 224 -6.28 6.50 21.05
C MET A 224 -6.54 8.02 21.02
N PRO A 225 -6.08 8.81 20.02
CA PRO A 225 -6.42 10.23 19.98
C PRO A 225 -7.91 10.47 19.80
N HIS A 226 -8.62 9.62 19.07
CA HIS A 226 -10.06 9.72 18.88
C HIS A 226 -10.82 9.59 20.21
N THR A 227 -10.61 8.50 20.93
CA THR A 227 -11.25 8.29 22.24
C THR A 227 -10.86 9.40 23.22
N THR A 228 -9.59 9.83 23.21
CA THR A 228 -9.12 10.91 24.08
C THR A 228 -9.87 12.22 23.85
N VAL A 229 -10.07 12.66 22.58
CA VAL A 229 -10.78 13.93 22.33
C VAL A 229 -12.26 13.83 22.70
N VAL A 230 -12.90 12.69 22.46
CA VAL A 230 -14.31 12.47 22.84
C VAL A 230 -14.47 12.44 24.37
N ASP A 231 -13.60 11.72 25.08
CA ASP A 231 -13.61 11.63 26.56
C ASP A 231 -13.32 12.99 27.23
N ARG A 232 -12.55 13.86 26.58
CA ARG A 232 -12.31 15.25 26.99
C ARG A 232 -13.42 16.21 26.60
N GLY A 233 -14.54 15.69 26.07
CA GLY A 233 -15.77 16.45 25.85
C GLY A 233 -15.85 17.16 24.51
N PHE A 234 -15.00 16.85 23.51
CA PHE A 234 -15.15 17.40 22.18
C PHE A 234 -16.48 16.94 21.56
N LYS A 235 -17.25 17.89 21.00
CA LYS A 235 -18.57 17.65 20.41
C LYS A 235 -18.63 17.95 18.91
N GLY A 236 -17.51 18.44 18.34
CA GLY A 236 -17.40 18.69 16.89
C GLY A 236 -17.21 17.41 16.09
N LYS A 237 -17.05 17.57 14.79
CA LYS A 237 -16.83 16.44 13.89
C LYS A 237 -15.41 15.87 14.04
N VAL A 238 -15.27 14.54 14.04
CA VAL A 238 -13.95 13.91 14.03
C VAL A 238 -13.73 13.22 12.70
N TYR A 239 -12.59 13.52 12.08
CA TYR A 239 -12.13 12.95 10.83
C TYR A 239 -10.91 12.08 11.04
N GLN A 240 -10.78 11.04 10.24
CA GLN A 240 -9.66 10.11 10.22
C GLN A 240 -9.08 9.99 8.81
N THR A 241 -7.80 9.67 8.71
CA THR A 241 -7.16 9.36 7.44
C THR A 241 -7.44 7.93 6.98
N HIS A 242 -7.13 7.64 5.72
CA HIS A 242 -7.27 6.30 5.15
C HIS A 242 -6.49 5.22 5.93
N SER A 243 -5.38 5.57 6.56
CA SER A 243 -4.60 4.64 7.39
C SER A 243 -5.32 4.16 8.66
N ALA A 244 -6.42 4.79 9.02
CA ALA A 244 -7.30 4.38 10.10
C ALA A 244 -8.48 3.49 9.62
N ALA A 245 -8.71 3.37 8.30
CA ALA A 245 -9.83 2.63 7.72
C ALA A 245 -9.65 1.11 7.88
N SER A 246 -9.74 0.64 9.11
CA SER A 246 -9.61 -0.76 9.49
C SER A 246 -10.58 -1.13 10.60
N ARG A 247 -10.82 -2.43 10.78
CA ARG A 247 -11.65 -2.95 11.88
C ARG A 247 -11.12 -2.53 13.26
N ASP A 248 -9.82 -2.31 13.39
CA ASP A 248 -9.20 -1.93 14.67
C ASP A 248 -9.66 -0.56 15.17
N LEU A 249 -9.89 0.42 14.29
CA LEU A 249 -10.45 1.71 14.67
C LEU A 249 -11.82 1.50 15.37
N ILE A 250 -12.68 0.70 14.76
CA ILE A 250 -14.03 0.43 15.29
C ILE A 250 -13.95 -0.39 16.59
N ARG A 251 -13.17 -1.45 16.59
CA ARG A 251 -13.03 -2.36 17.75
C ARG A 251 -12.47 -1.65 18.98
N LEU A 252 -11.46 -0.80 18.81
CA LEU A 252 -10.78 -0.11 19.91
C LEU A 252 -11.46 1.21 20.28
N GLY A 253 -12.04 1.88 19.29
CA GLY A 253 -12.75 3.15 19.51
C GLY A 253 -14.17 2.96 20.07
N GLY A 254 -14.80 1.80 19.82
CA GLY A 254 -16.13 1.48 20.30
C GLY A 254 -17.15 2.59 19.99
N LYS A 255 -17.94 2.98 20.99
CA LYS A 255 -18.95 4.06 20.83
C LYS A 255 -18.36 5.43 20.54
N ALA A 256 -17.11 5.68 20.89
CA ALA A 256 -16.49 6.99 20.69
C ALA A 256 -16.28 7.32 19.21
N VAL A 257 -16.14 6.32 18.34
CA VAL A 257 -15.92 6.52 16.91
C VAL A 257 -17.20 6.52 16.07
N GLU A 258 -18.36 6.26 16.68
CA GLU A 258 -19.66 6.35 15.98
C GLU A 258 -19.91 7.75 15.42
N GLY A 259 -20.39 7.83 14.18
CA GLY A 259 -20.66 9.08 13.48
C GLY A 259 -19.41 9.84 13.00
N SER A 260 -18.22 9.32 13.22
CA SER A 260 -17.00 9.93 12.68
C SER A 260 -16.83 9.64 11.19
N PHE A 261 -15.96 10.42 10.54
CA PHE A 261 -15.68 10.33 9.12
C PHE A 261 -14.27 9.79 8.87
N VAL A 262 -14.15 8.92 7.87
CA VAL A 262 -12.88 8.30 7.49
C VAL A 262 -12.75 8.37 5.97
N VAL A 263 -11.72 9.03 5.45
CA VAL A 263 -11.41 8.88 4.02
C VAL A 263 -10.82 7.49 3.79
N SER A 264 -11.13 6.84 2.69
CA SER A 264 -10.70 5.48 2.41
C SER A 264 -10.47 5.25 0.92
N GLY A 265 -9.69 4.23 0.59
CA GLY A 265 -9.69 3.62 -0.72
C GLY A 265 -10.98 2.85 -0.98
N LEU A 266 -11.28 2.58 -2.24
CA LEU A 266 -12.56 2.04 -2.71
C LEU A 266 -12.82 0.59 -2.25
N ALA A 267 -11.77 -0.18 -1.97
CA ALA A 267 -11.88 -1.59 -1.59
C ALA A 267 -12.52 -1.83 -0.22
N VAL A 268 -12.65 -0.80 0.63
CA VAL A 268 -13.29 -0.97 1.96
C VAL A 268 -14.80 -1.09 1.86
N LEU A 269 -15.43 -0.37 0.92
CA LEU A 269 -16.89 -0.39 0.73
C LEU A 269 -17.24 -0.45 -0.77
N PRO A 270 -16.90 -1.55 -1.48
CA PRO A 270 -17.17 -1.65 -2.92
C PRO A 270 -18.67 -1.62 -3.24
N GLU A 271 -19.53 -1.94 -2.29
CA GLU A 271 -20.99 -1.86 -2.42
C GLU A 271 -21.47 -0.44 -2.73
N GLY A 272 -20.74 0.57 -2.24
CA GLY A 272 -21.02 1.99 -2.48
C GLY A 272 -20.65 2.51 -3.87
N LEU A 273 -19.90 1.73 -4.67
CA LEU A 273 -19.48 2.15 -6.00
C LEU A 273 -20.62 2.03 -7.03
N PRO A 274 -20.68 2.92 -8.04
CA PRO A 274 -21.56 2.76 -9.20
C PRO A 274 -21.40 1.39 -9.88
N ALA A 275 -22.45 0.87 -10.48
CA ALA A 275 -22.42 -0.46 -11.10
C ALA A 275 -21.42 -0.59 -12.25
N ASP A 276 -21.18 0.50 -12.98
CA ASP A 276 -20.26 0.63 -14.11
C ASP A 276 -18.84 1.06 -13.71
N HIS A 277 -18.58 1.26 -12.42
CA HIS A 277 -17.24 1.67 -11.96
C HIS A 277 -16.20 0.56 -12.24
N PRO A 278 -15.04 0.87 -12.89
CA PRO A 278 -14.07 -0.12 -13.32
C PRO A 278 -13.51 -0.99 -12.17
N SER A 279 -13.44 -0.45 -10.96
CA SER A 279 -12.97 -1.19 -9.78
C SER A 279 -14.07 -1.99 -9.07
N LYS A 280 -15.35 -1.79 -9.38
CA LYS A 280 -16.48 -2.41 -8.66
C LYS A 280 -16.35 -3.92 -8.54
N LYS A 281 -16.20 -4.59 -9.69
CA LYS A 281 -16.07 -6.03 -9.72
C LYS A 281 -14.80 -6.52 -9.02
N LEU A 282 -13.65 -5.90 -9.32
CA LEU A 282 -12.36 -6.27 -8.74
C LEU A 282 -12.36 -6.14 -7.22
N ALA A 283 -12.88 -5.02 -6.69
CA ALA A 283 -12.97 -4.79 -5.25
C ALA A 283 -13.97 -5.75 -4.57
N THR A 284 -15.10 -6.05 -5.22
CA THR A 284 -16.08 -7.03 -4.69
C THR A 284 -15.48 -8.43 -4.66
N ASP A 285 -14.83 -8.87 -5.73
CA ASP A 285 -14.18 -10.20 -5.80
C ASP A 285 -13.08 -10.32 -4.74
N PHE A 286 -12.25 -9.27 -4.60
CA PHE A 286 -11.24 -9.20 -3.54
C PHE A 286 -11.85 -9.34 -2.15
N VAL A 287 -12.86 -8.54 -1.82
CA VAL A 287 -13.51 -8.56 -0.50
C VAL A 287 -14.08 -9.95 -0.20
N ASN A 288 -14.79 -10.54 -1.16
CA ASN A 288 -15.38 -11.87 -1.00
C ASN A 288 -14.31 -12.94 -0.76
N ALA A 289 -13.23 -12.92 -1.55
CA ALA A 289 -12.11 -13.87 -1.39
C ALA A 289 -11.35 -13.66 -0.08
N TYR A 290 -11.12 -12.41 0.31
CA TYR A 290 -10.39 -12.08 1.53
C TYR A 290 -11.21 -12.46 2.78
N GLU A 291 -12.49 -12.10 2.83
CA GLU A 291 -13.36 -12.42 3.96
C GLU A 291 -13.67 -13.92 4.07
N ALA A 292 -13.71 -14.66 2.96
CA ALA A 292 -13.82 -16.11 2.98
C ALA A 292 -12.64 -16.77 3.70
N LYS A 293 -11.43 -16.21 3.60
CA LYS A 293 -10.23 -16.73 4.27
C LYS A 293 -10.05 -16.20 5.70
N ASN A 294 -10.42 -14.95 5.96
CA ASN A 294 -10.08 -14.24 7.20
C ASN A 294 -11.28 -13.95 8.12
N GLY A 295 -12.49 -14.28 7.67
CA GLY A 295 -13.75 -14.06 8.39
C GLY A 295 -14.49 -12.79 7.97
N PRO A 296 -15.80 -12.71 8.24
CA PRO A 296 -16.64 -11.57 7.87
C PRO A 296 -16.18 -10.26 8.52
N GLY A 297 -16.28 -9.13 7.79
CA GLY A 297 -15.91 -7.80 8.26
C GLY A 297 -14.42 -7.58 8.45
N THR A 298 -13.56 -8.47 7.93
CA THR A 298 -12.10 -8.32 7.97
C THR A 298 -11.54 -7.57 6.75
N ARG A 299 -12.41 -7.19 5.81
CA ARG A 299 -12.03 -6.39 4.64
C ARG A 299 -11.16 -5.20 5.02
N ASN A 300 -10.17 -4.91 4.20
CA ASN A 300 -9.11 -4.00 4.59
C ASN A 300 -8.37 -3.49 3.36
N GLN A 301 -8.20 -2.17 3.25
CA GLN A 301 -7.50 -1.58 2.11
C GLN A 301 -6.02 -1.95 2.04
N PHE A 302 -5.37 -2.28 3.18
CA PHE A 302 -3.95 -2.66 3.16
C PHE A 302 -3.76 -4.04 2.53
N ALA A 303 -4.64 -4.99 2.81
CA ALA A 303 -4.67 -6.27 2.10
C ALA A 303 -4.97 -6.08 0.60
N ALA A 304 -5.82 -5.10 0.27
CA ALA A 304 -6.08 -4.74 -1.12
C ALA A 304 -4.85 -4.21 -1.85
N HIS A 305 -3.93 -3.47 -1.19
CA HIS A 305 -2.66 -3.06 -1.81
C HIS A 305 -1.83 -4.26 -2.29
N ALA A 306 -1.76 -5.33 -1.49
CA ALA A 306 -1.08 -6.55 -1.93
C ALA A 306 -1.78 -7.17 -3.16
N TYR A 307 -3.10 -7.21 -3.16
CA TYR A 307 -3.84 -7.75 -4.30
C TYR A 307 -3.73 -6.85 -5.55
N ASP A 308 -3.73 -5.52 -5.37
CA ASP A 308 -3.51 -4.56 -6.45
C ASP A 308 -2.11 -4.69 -7.05
N ALA A 309 -1.09 -5.01 -6.23
CA ALA A 309 0.24 -5.34 -6.74
C ALA A 309 0.21 -6.55 -7.69
N TYR A 310 -0.58 -7.59 -7.37
CA TYR A 310 -0.80 -8.71 -8.28
C TYR A 310 -1.47 -8.24 -9.58
N LEU A 311 -2.57 -7.49 -9.50
CA LEU A 311 -3.30 -7.02 -10.68
C LEU A 311 -2.41 -6.18 -11.61
N VAL A 312 -1.52 -5.37 -11.05
CA VAL A 312 -0.54 -4.59 -11.81
C VAL A 312 0.49 -5.52 -12.45
N LEU A 313 1.10 -6.42 -11.67
CA LEU A 313 2.15 -7.32 -12.17
C LEU A 313 1.62 -8.31 -13.20
N ASP A 314 0.38 -8.78 -13.07
CA ASP A 314 -0.27 -9.63 -14.09
C ASP A 314 -0.33 -8.95 -15.48
N LYS A 315 -0.37 -7.62 -15.53
CA LYS A 315 -0.38 -6.85 -16.77
C LYS A 315 1.02 -6.52 -17.27
N VAL A 316 1.92 -6.11 -16.40
CA VAL A 316 3.22 -5.56 -16.83
C VAL A 316 4.32 -6.61 -16.97
N VAL A 317 4.28 -7.71 -16.20
CA VAL A 317 5.26 -8.81 -16.32
C VAL A 317 5.28 -9.44 -17.70
N PRO A 318 4.14 -9.80 -18.33
CA PRO A 318 4.15 -10.33 -19.70
C PRO A 318 4.75 -9.35 -20.72
N VAL A 319 4.63 -8.03 -20.46
CA VAL A 319 5.24 -7.00 -21.33
C VAL A 319 6.76 -7.00 -21.16
N ALA A 320 7.25 -6.97 -19.93
CA ALA A 320 8.68 -7.01 -19.62
C ALA A 320 9.35 -8.29 -20.16
N MET A 321 8.67 -9.43 -20.06
CA MET A 321 9.17 -10.71 -20.54
C MET A 321 9.33 -10.81 -22.07
N LYS A 322 8.76 -9.89 -22.84
CA LYS A 322 9.01 -9.82 -24.29
C LYS A 322 10.45 -9.42 -24.63
N THR A 323 11.12 -8.72 -23.73
CA THR A 323 12.46 -8.16 -23.96
C THR A 323 13.53 -8.74 -23.05
N ALA A 324 13.16 -9.25 -21.85
CA ALA A 324 14.10 -9.76 -20.86
C ALA A 324 13.50 -10.91 -20.04
N LYS A 325 14.35 -11.76 -19.44
CA LYS A 325 13.91 -12.88 -18.61
C LYS A 325 13.99 -12.52 -17.13
N PRO A 326 13.04 -13.01 -16.27
CA PRO A 326 13.17 -12.92 -14.82
C PRO A 326 14.55 -13.39 -14.33
N GLY A 327 15.00 -12.83 -13.21
CA GLY A 327 16.32 -13.10 -12.63
C GLY A 327 17.47 -12.27 -13.24
N THR A 328 17.20 -11.36 -14.19
CA THR A 328 18.24 -10.55 -14.85
C THR A 328 18.08 -9.04 -14.54
N PRO A 329 19.17 -8.26 -14.55
CA PRO A 329 19.09 -6.79 -14.43
C PRO A 329 18.26 -6.14 -15.56
N GLU A 330 18.29 -6.71 -16.74
CA GLU A 330 17.52 -6.26 -17.90
C GLU A 330 16.00 -6.41 -17.65
N PHE A 331 15.59 -7.49 -16.98
CA PHE A 331 14.19 -7.68 -16.61
C PHE A 331 13.71 -6.61 -15.61
N ARG A 332 14.52 -6.23 -14.62
CA ARG A 332 14.19 -5.16 -13.67
C ARG A 332 13.95 -3.83 -14.40
N THR A 333 14.81 -3.53 -15.40
CA THR A 333 14.65 -2.33 -16.25
C THR A 333 13.38 -2.43 -17.12
N ALA A 334 13.18 -3.56 -17.78
CA ALA A 334 12.01 -3.81 -18.62
C ALA A 334 10.70 -3.75 -17.80
N LEU A 335 10.73 -4.21 -16.54
CA LEU A 335 9.58 -4.13 -15.63
C LEU A 335 9.24 -2.68 -15.27
N LYS A 336 10.27 -1.85 -14.98
CA LYS A 336 10.09 -0.41 -14.76
C LYS A 336 9.49 0.27 -15.99
N ASP A 337 10.08 0.02 -17.16
CA ASP A 337 9.61 0.60 -18.42
C ASP A 337 8.16 0.16 -18.74
N ALA A 338 7.82 -1.09 -18.45
CA ALA A 338 6.47 -1.60 -18.62
C ALA A 338 5.48 -0.90 -17.66
N LEU A 339 5.84 -0.67 -16.41
CA LEU A 339 5.02 0.08 -15.45
C LEU A 339 4.74 1.51 -15.94
N GLU A 340 5.76 2.22 -16.41
CA GLU A 340 5.64 3.61 -16.85
C GLU A 340 4.89 3.79 -18.18
N ASN A 341 4.79 2.74 -19.01
CA ASN A 341 4.25 2.84 -20.37
C ASN A 341 3.02 1.96 -20.62
N TYR A 342 2.54 1.20 -19.63
CA TYR A 342 1.40 0.30 -19.84
C TYR A 342 0.09 1.05 -20.11
N GLY A 343 -0.07 2.23 -19.52
CA GLY A 343 -1.32 2.95 -19.49
C GLY A 343 -2.18 2.60 -18.27
N SER A 344 -3.48 2.70 -18.42
CA SER A 344 -4.42 2.56 -17.29
C SER A 344 -4.69 1.10 -16.92
N ILE A 345 -4.54 0.78 -15.64
CA ILE A 345 -4.78 -0.55 -15.06
C ILE A 345 -5.87 -0.43 -14.00
N PRO A 346 -7.07 -0.96 -14.21
CA PRO A 346 -8.07 -1.07 -13.16
C PRO A 346 -7.58 -2.00 -12.04
N VAL A 347 -7.67 -1.51 -10.81
CA VAL A 347 -7.33 -2.24 -9.59
C VAL A 347 -8.49 -2.14 -8.58
N THR A 348 -8.37 -2.73 -7.40
CA THR A 348 -9.47 -2.71 -6.43
C THR A 348 -9.76 -1.32 -5.88
N GLN A 349 -8.77 -0.44 -5.87
CA GLN A 349 -8.86 0.89 -5.24
C GLN A 349 -8.97 2.06 -6.23
N GLY A 350 -9.14 1.78 -7.52
CA GLY A 350 -9.24 2.81 -8.56
C GLY A 350 -8.69 2.33 -9.90
N VAL A 351 -8.24 3.28 -10.70
CA VAL A 351 -7.52 3.03 -11.95
C VAL A 351 -6.12 3.61 -11.79
N LEU A 352 -5.11 2.76 -11.83
CA LEU A 352 -3.71 3.16 -11.79
C LEU A 352 -3.20 3.49 -13.19
N THR A 353 -2.55 4.63 -13.34
CA THR A 353 -1.89 5.04 -14.58
C THR A 353 -0.52 5.60 -14.22
N TYR A 354 0.47 4.73 -14.11
CA TYR A 354 1.83 5.17 -13.88
C TYR A 354 2.45 5.75 -15.14
N THR A 355 3.19 6.83 -14.98
CA THR A 355 3.98 7.47 -16.03
C THR A 355 5.39 7.74 -15.52
N LYS A 356 6.29 8.15 -16.41
CA LYS A 356 7.66 8.53 -16.02
C LYS A 356 7.68 9.66 -14.97
N ASP A 357 6.67 10.52 -14.99
CA ASP A 357 6.60 11.71 -14.14
C ASP A 357 5.67 11.53 -12.94
N ASP A 358 4.81 10.49 -12.97
CA ASP A 358 3.88 10.17 -11.87
C ASP A 358 3.89 8.67 -11.56
N HIS A 359 4.45 8.32 -10.41
CA HIS A 359 4.47 6.98 -9.86
C HIS A 359 3.45 6.77 -8.73
N PHE A 360 2.50 7.68 -8.52
CA PHE A 360 1.30 7.44 -7.70
C PHE A 360 0.15 6.88 -8.54
N GLY A 361 -0.09 7.46 -9.69
CA GLY A 361 -0.97 6.94 -10.73
C GLY A 361 -2.47 6.96 -10.45
N PHE A 362 -2.94 7.32 -9.27
CA PHE A 362 -4.37 7.48 -8.96
C PHE A 362 -4.84 8.93 -9.14
N ASP A 363 -6.03 9.10 -9.69
CA ASP A 363 -6.74 10.38 -9.75
C ASP A 363 -7.60 10.63 -8.47
N ASP A 364 -8.24 11.80 -8.42
CA ASP A 364 -9.08 12.22 -7.29
C ASP A 364 -10.33 11.35 -7.07
N LYS A 365 -10.67 10.47 -8.00
CA LYS A 365 -11.82 9.56 -7.89
C LYS A 365 -11.47 8.27 -7.14
N ALA A 366 -10.20 8.03 -6.86
CA ALA A 366 -9.72 6.83 -6.18
C ALA A 366 -9.87 6.92 -4.65
N GLN A 367 -10.86 7.65 -4.15
CA GLN A 367 -11.14 7.78 -2.72
C GLN A 367 -12.65 7.86 -2.48
N MET A 368 -13.05 7.55 -1.26
CA MET A 368 -14.41 7.73 -0.78
C MET A 368 -14.42 8.15 0.68
N MET A 369 -15.42 8.95 1.05
CA MET A 369 -15.68 9.26 2.46
C MET A 369 -16.60 8.22 3.06
N LEU A 370 -16.17 7.66 4.19
CA LEU A 370 -16.94 6.73 5.00
C LEU A 370 -17.36 7.39 6.30
N THR A 371 -18.42 6.87 6.90
CA THR A 371 -18.80 7.10 8.29
C THR A 371 -18.85 5.78 9.02
N ILE A 372 -18.73 5.81 10.36
CA ILE A 372 -18.95 4.63 11.20
C ILE A 372 -20.38 4.70 11.72
N LYS A 373 -21.16 3.66 11.42
CA LYS A 373 -22.55 3.54 11.83
C LYS A 373 -22.84 2.12 12.30
N ASP A 374 -23.40 2.00 13.52
CA ASP A 374 -23.74 0.71 14.12
C ASP A 374 -22.56 -0.28 14.15
N GLY A 375 -21.37 0.25 14.41
CA GLY A 375 -20.12 -0.52 14.47
C GLY A 375 -19.59 -1.02 13.12
N ALA A 376 -20.01 -0.42 12.00
CA ALA A 376 -19.56 -0.76 10.66
C ALA A 376 -19.28 0.48 9.80
N TYR A 377 -18.46 0.34 8.77
CA TYR A 377 -18.28 1.38 7.76
C TYR A 377 -19.50 1.48 6.84
N ALA A 378 -19.95 2.69 6.59
CA ALA A 378 -20.99 3.04 5.64
C ALA A 378 -20.55 4.24 4.79
N ALA A 379 -21.16 4.46 3.63
CA ALA A 379 -20.89 5.65 2.84
C ALA A 379 -21.31 6.90 3.61
N ALA A 380 -20.42 7.89 3.72
CA ALA A 380 -20.76 9.21 4.23
C ALA A 380 -21.62 9.95 3.19
N LYS A 381 -22.56 10.77 3.69
CA LYS A 381 -23.41 11.62 2.84
C LYS A 381 -22.88 13.03 2.81
#